data_abf4f96a3185c52bcd46f25550c927f9
#
_entry.id   abf4f96a3185c52bcd46f25550c927f9
#
_cell.length_a   1.000
_cell.length_b   1.000
_cell.length_c   1.000
_cell.angle_alpha   90.00
_cell.angle_beta   90.00
_cell.angle_gamma   90.00
#
_symmetry.space_group_name_H-M   'P 1'
#
loop_
_entity.id
_entity.type
_entity.pdbx_description
1 polymer ?
#
loop_
_entity_poly.entity_id
_entity_poly.type
_entity_poly.pdbx_seq_one_letter_code
_entity_poly.pdbx_strand_id
1 'polypeptide(L)' 'MAAKEPQIVHSFPKNPLEEVRSSITYFKGKQYVDLRIYYRGDDGEFHPSKKGVTLSVDLFPELEAGVQKLKEALESEA' A
#
# COMPACT_ATOMS: atom_id res chain seq x y z
N MET A 1 -3.35 4.13 -25.28
CA MET A 1 -2.90 5.00 -24.22
C MET A 1 -2.15 4.23 -23.15
N ALA A 2 -1.05 4.76 -22.70
CA ALA A 2 -0.27 4.06 -21.69
C ALA A 2 -1.06 3.94 -20.38
N ALA A 3 -0.84 2.86 -19.67
CA ALA A 3 -1.43 2.71 -18.36
C ALA A 3 -0.90 3.80 -17.44
N LYS A 4 -1.74 4.30 -16.56
CA LYS A 4 -1.30 5.27 -15.58
C LYS A 4 -0.38 4.60 -14.58
N GLU A 5 0.68 5.28 -14.23
CA GLU A 5 1.54 4.80 -13.17
C GLU A 5 0.84 4.96 -11.83
N PRO A 6 1.16 4.11 -10.86
CA PRO A 6 0.59 4.26 -9.52
C PRO A 6 0.87 5.63 -8.94
N GLN A 7 -0.14 6.22 -8.33
CA GLN A 7 0.02 7.48 -7.63
C GLN A 7 0.32 7.17 -6.17
N ILE A 8 1.58 7.31 -5.78
CA ILE A 8 1.99 7.05 -4.40
C ILE A 8 1.55 8.23 -3.55
N VAL A 9 0.70 7.98 -2.57
CA VAL A 9 0.16 9.04 -1.72
C VAL A 9 0.83 9.08 -0.36
N HIS A 10 1.48 8.00 0.05
CA HIS A 10 2.17 7.94 1.34
C HIS A 10 3.18 6.82 1.31
N SER A 11 4.28 7.00 2.02
CA SER A 11 5.26 5.94 2.18
C SER A 11 6.00 6.15 3.49
N PHE A 12 6.50 5.07 4.05
CA PHE A 12 7.35 5.13 5.22
C PHE A 12 8.31 3.95 5.22
N PRO A 13 9.50 4.12 5.80
CA PRO A 13 10.47 3.02 5.84
C PRO A 13 10.03 1.95 6.83
N LYS A 14 10.13 0.70 6.42
CA LYS A 14 9.92 -0.44 7.29
C LYS A 14 11.24 -0.86 7.91
N ASN A 15 12.30 -0.80 7.11
CA ASN A 15 13.67 -1.06 7.52
C ASN A 15 14.58 -0.46 6.44
N PRO A 16 15.92 -0.53 6.56
CA PRO A 16 16.81 0.12 5.58
C PRO A 16 16.64 -0.36 4.13
N LEU A 17 16.09 -1.57 3.94
CA LEU A 17 15.98 -2.16 2.61
C LEU A 17 14.56 -2.20 2.08
N GLU A 18 13.56 -1.85 2.92
CA GLU A 18 12.16 -1.95 2.52
C GLU A 18 11.37 -0.74 2.98
N GLU A 19 10.35 -0.41 2.21
CA GLU A 19 9.41 0.61 2.65
C GLU A 19 7.99 0.19 2.28
N VAL A 20 7.04 0.71 3.04
CA VAL A 20 5.62 0.49 2.78
C VAL A 20 5.10 1.68 1.99
N ARG A 21 4.45 1.41 0.87
CA ARG A 21 3.86 2.46 0.04
C ARG A 21 2.38 2.27 -0.11
N SER A 22 1.65 3.37 0.08
CA SER A 22 0.21 3.44 -0.18
C SER A 22 0.02 4.16 -1.49
N SER A 23 -0.72 3.56 -2.40
CA SER A 23 -0.90 4.17 -3.71
C SER A 23 -2.28 3.94 -4.27
N ILE A 24 -2.62 4.73 -5.27
CA ILE A 24 -3.85 4.58 -6.05
C ILE A 24 -3.41 4.12 -7.42
N THR A 25 -4.01 3.04 -7.90
CA THR A 25 -3.70 2.48 -9.20
C THR A 25 -4.94 2.40 -10.06
N TYR A 26 -4.74 2.21 -11.35
CA TYR A 26 -5.81 2.11 -12.32
C TYR A 26 -5.58 0.90 -13.19
N PHE A 27 -6.64 0.15 -13.43
CA PHE A 27 -6.57 -1.02 -14.29
C PHE A 27 -7.92 -1.19 -14.98
N LYS A 28 -7.88 -1.19 -16.31
CA LYS A 28 -9.08 -1.34 -17.14
C LYS A 28 -10.21 -0.39 -16.73
N GLY A 29 -9.84 0.86 -16.51
CA GLY A 29 -10.81 1.90 -16.17
C GLY A 29 -11.30 1.90 -14.76
N LYS A 30 -10.79 1.01 -13.91
CA LYS A 30 -11.19 0.95 -12.50
C LYS A 30 -10.06 1.44 -11.63
N GLN A 31 -10.44 2.01 -10.49
CA GLN A 31 -9.52 2.55 -9.52
C GLN A 31 -9.34 1.56 -8.37
N TYR A 32 -8.11 1.41 -7.94
CA TYR A 32 -7.76 0.48 -6.84
C TYR A 32 -6.88 1.19 -5.84
N VAL A 33 -6.94 0.74 -4.59
CA VAL A 33 -5.98 1.14 -3.57
C VAL A 33 -5.01 0.00 -3.37
N ASP A 34 -3.74 0.33 -3.15
CA ASP A 34 -2.68 -0.67 -3.02
C ASP A 34 -1.79 -0.29 -1.84
N LEU A 35 -1.59 -1.26 -0.94
CA LEU A 35 -0.63 -1.15 0.15
C LEU A 35 0.40 -2.23 -0.09
N ARG A 36 1.66 -1.83 -0.29
CA ARG A 36 2.66 -2.78 -0.75
C ARG A 36 4.02 -2.49 -0.15
N ILE A 37 4.77 -3.58 0.08
CA ILE A 37 6.17 -3.48 0.45
C ILE A 37 6.97 -3.31 -0.83
N TYR A 38 7.82 -2.29 -0.84
CA TYR A 38 8.81 -2.08 -1.90
C TYR A 38 10.17 -2.43 -1.33
N TYR A 39 10.99 -3.10 -2.10
CA TYR A 39 12.33 -3.47 -1.68
C TYR A 39 13.37 -2.71 -2.50
N ARG A 40 14.51 -2.46 -1.88
CA ARG A 40 15.60 -1.78 -2.56
C ARG A 40 16.41 -2.80 -3.35
N GLY A 41 16.47 -2.62 -4.66
CA GLY A 41 17.22 -3.51 -5.52
C GLY A 41 18.69 -3.16 -5.60
N ASP A 42 19.45 -3.99 -6.32
CA ASP A 42 20.87 -3.78 -6.51
C ASP A 42 21.17 -2.47 -7.24
N ASP A 43 20.20 -1.97 -7.99
CA ASP A 43 20.32 -0.70 -8.71
C ASP A 43 20.12 0.51 -7.81
N GLY A 44 19.83 0.29 -6.53
CA GLY A 44 19.58 1.37 -5.60
C GLY A 44 18.15 1.90 -5.64
N GLU A 45 17.32 1.38 -6.54
CA GLU A 45 15.94 1.82 -6.69
C GLU A 45 15.01 0.90 -5.93
N PHE A 46 13.84 1.44 -5.52
CA PHE A 46 12.83 0.63 -4.86
C PHE A 46 11.89 0.03 -5.90
N HIS A 47 11.60 -1.26 -5.73
CA HIS A 47 10.75 -2.02 -6.65
C HIS A 47 9.62 -2.68 -5.87
N PRO A 48 8.43 -2.80 -6.48
CA PRO A 48 7.31 -3.44 -5.80
C PRO A 48 7.57 -4.93 -5.62
N SER A 49 7.20 -5.44 -4.45
CA SER A 49 7.27 -6.87 -4.19
C SER A 49 5.87 -7.47 -4.29
N LYS A 50 5.79 -8.78 -4.06
CA LYS A 50 4.49 -9.45 -4.04
C LYS A 50 3.80 -9.29 -2.69
N LYS A 51 4.47 -8.70 -1.73
CA LYS A 51 3.91 -8.54 -0.38
C LYS A 51 3.07 -7.27 -0.35
N GLY A 52 1.78 -7.45 -0.31
CA GLY A 52 0.88 -6.32 -0.31
C GLY A 52 -0.54 -6.75 -0.57
N VAL A 53 -1.43 -5.78 -0.60
CA VAL A 53 -2.84 -6.01 -0.85
C VAL A 53 -3.35 -4.94 -1.81
N THR A 54 -4.10 -5.36 -2.81
CA THR A 54 -4.73 -4.46 -3.78
C THR A 54 -6.23 -4.68 -3.68
N LEU A 55 -6.98 -3.60 -3.46
CA LEU A 55 -8.42 -3.67 -3.29
C LEU A 55 -9.09 -2.62 -4.17
N SER A 56 -10.29 -2.96 -4.67
CA SER A 56 -11.09 -1.94 -5.36
C SER A 56 -11.45 -0.85 -4.36
N VAL A 57 -11.69 0.35 -4.88
CA VAL A 57 -12.02 1.49 -4.02
C VAL A 57 -13.27 1.21 -3.18
N ASP A 58 -14.20 0.40 -3.70
CA ASP A 58 -15.41 0.03 -2.96
C ASP A 58 -15.11 -0.65 -1.62
N LEU A 59 -13.98 -1.34 -1.55
CA LEU A 59 -13.59 -2.08 -0.33
C LEU A 59 -12.72 -1.27 0.60
N PHE A 60 -12.33 -0.07 0.19
CA PHE A 60 -11.46 0.74 1.04
C PHE A 60 -12.04 1.02 2.43
N PRO A 61 -13.33 1.33 2.57
CA PRO A 61 -13.89 1.55 3.91
C PRO A 61 -13.72 0.34 4.84
N GLU A 62 -13.74 -0.87 4.30
CA GLU A 62 -13.53 -2.08 5.10
C GLU A 62 -12.08 -2.17 5.57
N LEU A 63 -11.14 -1.86 4.68
CA LEU A 63 -9.73 -1.84 5.05
C LEU A 63 -9.47 -0.80 6.12
N GLU A 64 -10.06 0.38 5.95
CA GLU A 64 -9.91 1.47 6.90
C GLU A 64 -10.45 1.06 8.27
N ALA A 65 -11.62 0.41 8.29
CA ALA A 65 -12.21 -0.08 9.53
C ALA A 65 -11.29 -1.10 10.20
N GLY A 66 -10.68 -1.99 9.42
CA GLY A 66 -9.76 -2.98 9.96
C GLY A 66 -8.54 -2.34 10.61
N VAL A 67 -7.98 -1.31 9.97
CA VAL A 67 -6.84 -0.57 10.53
C VAL A 67 -7.25 0.10 11.83
N GLN A 68 -8.45 0.71 11.88
CA GLN A 68 -8.94 1.35 13.09
C GLN A 68 -9.12 0.34 14.22
N LYS A 69 -9.62 -0.85 13.90
CA LYS A 69 -9.77 -1.91 14.90
C LYS A 69 -8.42 -2.38 15.44
N LEU A 70 -7.40 -2.44 14.58
CA LEU A 70 -6.06 -2.75 15.02
C LEU A 70 -5.56 -1.71 16.03
N LYS A 71 -5.81 -0.44 15.73
CA LYS A 71 -5.40 0.63 16.63
C LYS A 71 -6.08 0.49 17.99
N GLU A 72 -7.38 0.23 17.99
CA GLU A 72 -8.13 0.07 19.24
C GLU A 72 -7.64 -1.12 20.05
N ALA A 73 -7.35 -2.23 19.36
CA ALA A 73 -6.86 -3.43 20.05
C ALA A 73 -5.49 -3.17 20.66
N LEU A 74 -4.61 -2.49 19.95
CA LEU A 74 -3.29 -2.16 20.48
C LEU A 74 -3.38 -1.24 21.70
N GLU A 75 -4.30 -0.29 21.66
CA GLU A 75 -4.47 0.64 22.77
C GLU A 75 -5.04 -0.07 24.01
N SER A 76 -5.91 -1.04 23.82
CA SER A 76 -6.50 -1.73 24.94
C SER A 76 -5.57 -2.77 25.58
N GLU A 77 -4.49 -3.15 24.88
CA GLU A 77 -3.49 -4.05 25.42
C GLU A 77 -2.41 -3.33 26.23
N ALA A 78 -2.41 -2.02 26.15
CA ALA A 78 -1.37 -1.23 26.81
C ALA A 78 -1.54 -1.22 28.31
#